data_0281db5a89784f5f5ea948853504b4ea
#
_entry.id   0281db5a89784f5f5ea948853504b4ea
#
_cell.length_a   1.000
_cell.length_b   1.000
_cell.length_c   1.000
_cell.angle_alpha   90.00
_cell.angle_beta   90.00
_cell.angle_gamma   90.00
#
_symmetry.space_group_name_H-M   'P 1'
#
loop_
_entity.id
_entity.type
_entity.pdbx_description
1 polymer ?
#
loop_
_entity_poly.entity_id
_entity_poly.type
_entity_poly.pdbx_seq_one_letter_code
_entity_poly.pdbx_strand_id
1 'polypeptide(L)'
;MNISFDIKQFVETLENSCHKVKKKSFSKNEVITNYIEKRNQLCILLDGSADLVRYDLNGNRTIIDHFSQYDVFGEVFYIVSTNNELFVEAKGKCEVLFYIY
;
A
#
# COMPACT_ATOMS: atom_id res chain seq x y z
N MET A 1 -25.43 -13.34 -8.33
CA MET A 1 -25.49 -11.87 -8.38
C MET A 1 -24.09 -11.30 -8.19
N ASN A 2 -23.65 -10.57 -9.17
CA ASN A 2 -22.33 -9.95 -9.08
C ASN A 2 -22.46 -8.59 -8.39
N ILE A 3 -21.89 -8.52 -7.21
CA ILE A 3 -21.75 -7.24 -6.52
C ILE A 3 -20.41 -6.68 -6.94
N SER A 4 -20.44 -5.69 -7.81
CA SER A 4 -19.20 -5.01 -8.17
C SER A 4 -18.91 -3.94 -7.12
N PHE A 5 -17.72 -4.04 -6.55
CA PHE A 5 -17.23 -3.04 -5.62
C PHE A 5 -16.58 -1.92 -6.43
N ASP A 6 -17.16 -0.73 -6.37
CA ASP A 6 -16.60 0.42 -7.04
C ASP A 6 -15.58 1.09 -6.12
N ILE A 7 -14.33 0.74 -6.30
CA ILE A 7 -13.24 1.27 -5.50
C ILE A 7 -13.07 2.78 -5.68
N LYS A 8 -13.32 3.28 -6.88
CA LYS A 8 -13.21 4.70 -7.16
C LYS A 8 -14.23 5.51 -6.37
N GLN A 9 -15.48 5.03 -6.33
CA GLN A 9 -16.54 5.65 -5.55
C GLN A 9 -16.23 5.57 -4.06
N PHE A 10 -15.71 4.44 -3.60
CA PHE A 10 -15.30 4.24 -2.21
C PHE A 10 -14.22 5.25 -1.81
N VAL A 11 -13.22 5.45 -2.67
CA VAL A 11 -12.16 6.41 -2.44
C VAL A 11 -12.72 7.83 -2.32
N GLU A 12 -13.61 8.21 -3.23
CA GLU A 12 -14.25 9.53 -3.19
C GLU A 12 -15.03 9.73 -1.91
N THR A 13 -15.74 8.70 -1.46
CA THR A 13 -16.50 8.74 -0.22
C THR A 13 -15.56 8.94 0.98
N LEU A 14 -14.45 8.23 1.03
CA LEU A 14 -13.45 8.37 2.09
C LEU A 14 -12.85 9.77 2.12
N GLU A 15 -12.48 10.29 0.97
CA GLU A 15 -11.87 11.62 0.87
C GLU A 15 -12.82 12.72 1.36
N ASN A 16 -14.11 12.56 1.11
CA ASN A 16 -15.10 13.57 1.45
C ASN A 16 -15.65 13.49 2.88
N SER A 17 -15.56 12.33 3.52
CA SER A 17 -16.26 12.11 4.79
C SER A 17 -15.37 11.66 5.94
N CYS A 18 -14.08 11.45 5.72
CA CYS A 18 -13.23 10.90 6.76
C CYS A 18 -12.02 11.79 7.05
N HIS A 19 -11.89 12.19 8.33
CA HIS A 19 -10.76 13.02 8.80
C HIS A 19 -9.44 12.27 8.89
N LYS A 20 -9.46 10.95 8.81
CA LYS A 20 -8.29 10.10 8.97
C LYS A 20 -7.68 9.68 7.65
N VAL A 21 -8.02 10.39 6.59
CA VAL A 21 -7.54 10.07 5.25
C VAL A 21 -6.50 11.12 4.84
N LYS A 22 -5.37 10.62 4.34
CA LYS A 22 -4.29 11.46 3.83
C LYS A 22 -3.87 10.96 2.46
N LYS A 23 -3.58 11.88 1.58
CA LYS A 23 -3.09 11.59 0.24
C LYS A 23 -1.63 12.02 0.14
N LYS A 24 -0.77 11.14 -0.36
CA LYS A 24 0.65 11.42 -0.53
C LYS A 24 1.14 10.96 -1.89
N SER A 25 2.11 11.70 -2.42
CA SER A 25 2.79 11.35 -3.66
C SER A 25 4.16 10.80 -3.38
N PHE A 26 4.60 9.86 -4.21
CA PHE A 26 5.90 9.21 -4.07
C PHE A 26 6.61 9.19 -5.41
N SER A 27 7.93 9.26 -5.36
CA SER A 27 8.79 9.12 -6.53
C SER A 27 9.33 7.70 -6.62
N LYS A 28 9.88 7.36 -7.76
CA LYS A 28 10.46 6.03 -7.99
C LYS A 28 11.44 5.66 -6.88
N ASN A 29 11.32 4.43 -6.40
CA ASN A 29 12.13 3.81 -5.37
C ASN A 29 11.88 4.30 -3.94
N GLU A 30 10.97 5.26 -3.74
CA GLU A 30 10.61 5.65 -2.39
C GLU A 30 9.78 4.57 -1.71
N VAL A 31 9.99 4.38 -0.41
CA VAL A 31 9.21 3.45 0.40
C VAL A 31 7.88 4.12 0.74
N ILE A 32 6.80 3.48 0.33
CA ILE A 32 5.44 3.94 0.62
C ILE A 32 5.04 3.56 2.04
N THR A 33 5.26 2.31 2.38
CA THR A 33 4.98 1.80 3.73
C THR A 33 5.83 0.57 4.00
N ASN A 34 5.93 0.21 5.27
CA ASN A 34 6.62 -1.00 5.67
C ASN A 34 5.73 -1.80 6.63
N TYR A 35 6.07 -3.07 6.80
CA TYR A 35 5.34 -3.96 7.69
C TYR A 35 6.12 -4.26 8.97
N ILE A 36 7.23 -3.56 9.19
CA ILE A 36 8.01 -3.67 10.42
C ILE A 36 7.23 -3.06 11.57
N GLU A 37 6.66 -1.89 11.33
CA GLU A 37 5.78 -1.23 12.28
C GLU A 37 4.35 -1.65 12.00
N LYS A 38 3.72 -2.28 12.98
CA LYS A 38 2.33 -2.72 12.86
C LYS A 38 1.42 -1.53 13.05
N ARG A 39 1.06 -0.88 11.98
CA ARG A 39 0.15 0.27 12.00
C ARG A 39 -1.23 -0.15 11.52
N ASN A 40 -2.25 0.41 12.15
CA ASN A 40 -3.63 0.23 11.71
C ASN A 40 -3.90 1.21 10.56
N GLN A 41 -3.43 0.85 9.37
CA GLN A 41 -3.62 1.69 8.19
C GLN A 41 -3.98 0.84 6.98
N LEU A 42 -4.73 1.45 6.10
CA LEU A 42 -5.09 0.90 4.81
C LEU A 42 -4.55 1.85 3.75
N CYS A 43 -3.91 1.31 2.75
CA CYS A 43 -3.37 2.09 1.64
C CYS A 43 -4.08 1.71 0.36
N ILE A 44 -4.44 2.70 -0.43
CA ILE A 44 -5.05 2.51 -1.74
C ILE A 44 -4.18 3.22 -2.76
N LEU A 45 -3.70 2.50 -3.76
CA LEU A 45 -2.91 3.09 -4.82
C LEU A 45 -3.85 3.83 -5.78
N LEU A 46 -3.79 5.16 -5.78
CA LEU A 46 -4.66 5.98 -6.60
C LEU A 46 -4.14 6.09 -8.03
N ASP A 47 -2.84 6.11 -8.19
CA ASP A 47 -2.20 6.25 -9.51
C ASP A 47 -0.80 5.67 -9.44
N GLY A 48 -0.31 5.16 -10.57
CA GLY A 48 1.02 4.58 -10.67
C GLY A 48 1.06 3.10 -10.33
N SER A 49 2.22 2.64 -9.95
CA SER A 49 2.43 1.25 -9.57
C SER A 49 3.48 1.11 -8.48
N ALA A 50 3.38 0.04 -7.71
CA ALA A 50 4.26 -0.23 -6.59
C ALA A 50 4.51 -1.73 -6.47
N ASP A 51 5.57 -2.09 -5.76
CA ASP A 51 5.94 -3.49 -5.51
C ASP A 51 5.99 -3.76 -4.02
N LEU A 52 5.49 -4.92 -3.62
CA LEU A 52 5.76 -5.47 -2.31
C LEU A 52 7.07 -6.22 -2.40
N VAL A 53 8.06 -5.80 -1.63
CA VAL A 53 9.40 -6.38 -1.67
C VAL A 53 9.79 -6.91 -0.30
N ARG A 54 10.60 -7.94 -0.31
CA ARG A 54 11.17 -8.52 0.88
C ARG A 54 12.68 -8.42 0.81
N TYR A 55 13.28 -7.98 1.90
CA TYR A 55 14.73 -8.00 2.06
C TYR A 55 15.09 -9.08 3.09
N ASP A 56 15.97 -9.99 2.70
CA ASP A 56 16.44 -11.03 3.62
C ASP A 56 17.64 -10.53 4.43
N LEU A 57 18.14 -11.40 5.31
CA LEU A 57 19.27 -11.05 6.19
C LEU A 57 20.57 -10.75 5.42
N ASN A 58 20.67 -11.23 4.20
CA ASN A 58 21.84 -10.98 3.34
C ASN A 58 21.66 -9.75 2.46
N GLY A 59 20.53 -9.06 2.60
CA GLY A 59 20.22 -7.88 1.81
C GLY A 59 19.67 -8.18 0.42
N ASN A 60 19.32 -9.43 0.13
CA ASN A 60 18.72 -9.80 -1.15
C ASN A 60 17.28 -9.28 -1.22
N ARG A 61 16.97 -8.62 -2.33
CA ARG A 61 15.66 -8.05 -2.59
C ARG A 61 14.84 -9.02 -3.44
N THR A 62 13.67 -9.38 -2.96
CA THR A 62 12.74 -10.25 -3.69
C THR A 62 11.41 -9.54 -3.84
N ILE A 63 10.91 -9.46 -5.07
CA ILE A 63 9.57 -8.92 -5.33
C ILE A 63 8.57 -10.03 -5.05
N ILE A 64 7.64 -9.76 -4.13
CA ILE A 64 6.63 -10.71 -3.71
C ILE A 64 5.32 -10.48 -4.47
N ASP A 65 4.98 -9.22 -4.70
CA ASP A 65 3.72 -8.87 -5.33
C ASP A 65 3.82 -7.51 -6.01
N HIS A 66 2.90 -7.26 -6.92
CA HIS A 66 2.78 -5.99 -7.63
C HIS A 66 1.44 -5.35 -7.34
N PHE A 67 1.45 -4.05 -7.17
CA PHE A 67 0.22 -3.27 -7.00
C PHE A 67 0.04 -2.31 -8.16
N SER A 68 -1.17 -2.24 -8.65
CA SER A 68 -1.56 -1.31 -9.70
C SER A 68 -2.68 -0.40 -9.19
N GLN A 69 -3.18 0.47 -10.07
CA GLN A 69 -4.19 1.45 -9.69
C GLN A 69 -5.39 0.79 -9.00
N TYR A 70 -5.77 1.35 -7.87
CA TYR A 70 -6.88 0.94 -7.01
C TYR A 70 -6.67 -0.36 -6.24
N ASP A 71 -5.45 -0.89 -6.25
CA ASP A 71 -5.13 -1.98 -5.34
C ASP A 71 -5.00 -1.47 -3.91
N VAL A 72 -5.36 -2.33 -2.97
CA VAL A 72 -5.35 -2.05 -1.54
C VAL A 72 -4.24 -2.85 -0.89
N PHE A 73 -3.47 -2.19 -0.02
CA PHE A 73 -2.36 -2.82 0.68
C PHE A 73 -2.16 -2.17 2.06
N GLY A 74 -1.16 -2.64 2.79
CA GLY A 74 -0.81 -2.10 4.11
C GLY A 74 -1.52 -2.76 5.26
N GLU A 75 -2.32 -3.79 5.00
CA GLU A 75 -3.08 -4.50 6.01
C GLU A 75 -2.19 -5.41 6.86
N VAL A 76 -2.44 -5.39 8.16
CA VAL A 76 -1.59 -6.06 9.15
C VAL A 76 -1.56 -7.58 8.99
N PHE A 77 -2.63 -8.18 8.51
CA PHE A 77 -2.70 -9.64 8.41
C PHE A 77 -1.86 -10.24 7.27
N TYR A 78 -1.27 -9.42 6.43
CA TYR A 78 -0.26 -9.88 5.49
C TYR A 78 1.07 -10.15 6.16
N ILE A 79 1.22 -9.75 7.42
CA ILE A 79 2.47 -9.92 8.13
C ILE A 79 2.56 -11.35 8.64
N VAL A 80 3.30 -12.16 7.93
CA VAL A 80 3.72 -13.44 8.45
C VAL A 80 4.91 -13.16 9.36
N SER A 81 4.90 -13.77 10.52
CA SER A 81 6.02 -13.66 11.45
C SER A 81 7.28 -14.23 10.80
N THR A 82 8.07 -13.37 10.21
CA THR A 82 9.34 -13.73 9.60
C THR A 82 10.41 -12.76 10.08
N ASN A 83 11.66 -13.18 9.97
CA ASN A 83 12.79 -12.29 10.21
C ASN A 83 13.08 -11.40 9.02
N ASN A 84 12.23 -11.42 8.02
CA ASN A 84 12.39 -10.65 6.80
C ASN A 84 11.68 -9.31 6.90
N GLU A 85 12.23 -8.31 6.28
CA GLU A 85 11.65 -6.99 6.24
C GLU A 85 10.83 -6.84 4.97
N LEU A 86 9.57 -6.43 5.12
CA LEU A 86 8.64 -6.21 4.03
C LEU A 86 8.39 -4.73 3.84
N PHE A 87 8.49 -4.28 2.59
CA PHE A 87 8.28 -2.89 2.21
C PHE A 87 7.42 -2.82 0.96
N VAL A 88 6.66 -1.74 0.84
CA VAL A 88 6.02 -1.39 -0.43
C VAL A 88 6.79 -0.22 -1.02
N GLU A 89 7.36 -0.42 -2.20
CA GLU A 89 8.20 0.55 -2.87
C GLU A 89 7.54 1.04 -4.16
N ALA A 90 7.61 2.34 -4.41
CA ALA A 90 7.09 2.91 -5.64
C ALA A 90 7.95 2.49 -6.82
N LYS A 91 7.33 1.98 -7.89
CA LYS A 91 8.03 1.64 -9.13
C LYS A 91 8.30 2.85 -10.00
N GLY A 92 7.54 3.90 -9.78
CA GLY A 92 7.66 5.17 -10.46
C GLY A 92 6.87 6.19 -9.68
N LYS A 93 6.55 7.30 -10.30
CA LYS A 93 5.71 8.30 -9.65
C LYS A 93 4.35 7.69 -9.34
N CYS A 94 3.91 7.78 -8.09
CA CYS A 94 2.61 7.27 -7.70
C CYS A 94 1.97 8.13 -6.64
N GLU A 95 0.65 7.96 -6.49
CA GLU A 95 -0.15 8.66 -5.51
C GLU A 95 -0.91 7.62 -4.69
N VAL A 96 -0.85 7.77 -3.38
CA VAL A 96 -1.41 6.79 -2.44
C VAL A 96 -2.32 7.48 -1.44
N LEU A 97 -3.46 6.87 -1.20
CA LEU A 97 -4.40 7.28 -0.16
C LEU A 97 -4.14 6.43 1.08
N PHE A 98 -3.92 7.09 2.21
CA PHE A 98 -3.74 6.44 3.50
C PHE A 98 -4.98 6.63 4.36
N TYR A 99 -5.56 5.55 4.81
CA TYR A 99 -6.66 5.56 5.77
C TYR A 99 -6.14 4.96 7.08
N ILE A 100 -6.18 5.74 8.14
CA ILE A 100 -5.70 5.33 9.47
C ILE A 100 -6.92 5.06 10.35
N TYR A 101 -7.01 3.85 10.88
CA TYR A 101 -8.16 3.44 11.70
C TYR A 101 -7.74 2.90 13.06
#